data_9363f28043ddaaa83cd391e3270b2667
#
_entry.id   9363f28043ddaaa83cd391e3270b2667
#
_cell.length_a   1.000
_cell.length_b   1.000
_cell.length_c   1.000
_cell.angle_alpha   90.00
_cell.angle_beta   90.00
_cell.angle_gamma   90.00
#
_symmetry.space_group_name_H-M   'P 1'
#
loop_
_entity.id
_entity.type
_entity.pdbx_description
1 polymer ?
#
loop_
_entity_poly.entity_id
_entity_poly.type
_entity_poly.pdbx_seq_one_letter_code
_entity_poly.pdbx_strand_id
1 'polypeptide(L)'
;DFCLSRGLGDVYKRQIHRQAKELAYYHTYVGHSTEAIIELSSRIIDWAPAGMKKVYYGLSGSDANETQVKLVRYYNNILGRPLKKKIISRDRGYHGSGIMTGSLTGLPSFHQHFDLPVEGVKHTVCPHWYRKAPAGMDEQAFVRYCADELEQLILAEGPDTVAAFIGEPLMGTGGIIVPPKGYWQAIQAVLDRYDVLLIADEVVCAFGRLGSKMGSQRYDIRPDLITTAKGLPAPMRLCRR
;
A
#
# COMPACT_ATOMS: atom_id res chain seq x y z
N ASP A 1 25.09 -22.16 -9.47
CA ASP A 1 23.94 -21.22 -9.33
C ASP A 1 23.02 -21.20 -10.55
N PHE A 2 23.56 -21.33 -11.75
CA PHE A 2 22.76 -21.34 -12.98
C PHE A 2 21.90 -22.62 -13.14
N CYS A 3 22.27 -23.72 -12.53
CA CYS A 3 21.49 -24.97 -12.54
C CYS A 3 20.29 -24.95 -11.58
N LEU A 4 20.40 -24.26 -10.45
CA LEU A 4 19.31 -24.13 -9.46
C LEU A 4 18.14 -23.28 -10.01
N SER A 5 18.44 -22.21 -10.74
CA SER A 5 17.42 -21.36 -11.35
C SER A 5 16.66 -22.09 -12.48
N ARG A 6 17.31 -22.98 -13.23
CA ARG A 6 16.64 -23.82 -14.24
C ARG A 6 15.71 -24.85 -13.61
N GLY A 7 16.13 -25.48 -12.53
CA GLY A 7 15.32 -26.46 -11.79
C GLY A 7 14.02 -25.86 -11.24
N LEU A 8 14.09 -24.67 -10.65
CA LEU A 8 12.91 -23.94 -10.17
C LEU A 8 11.97 -23.55 -11.33
N GLY A 9 12.51 -23.04 -12.44
CA GLY A 9 11.69 -22.71 -13.61
C GLY A 9 10.89 -23.90 -14.15
N ASP A 10 11.45 -25.09 -14.15
CA ASP A 10 10.74 -26.31 -14.59
C ASP A 10 9.65 -26.75 -13.59
N VAL A 11 9.84 -26.51 -12.30
CA VAL A 11 8.81 -26.76 -11.29
C VAL A 11 7.60 -25.86 -11.53
N TYR A 12 7.80 -24.55 -11.71
CA TYR A 12 6.70 -23.61 -11.96
C TYR A 12 5.96 -23.93 -13.25
N LYS A 13 6.67 -24.24 -14.34
CA LYS A 13 6.06 -24.62 -15.62
C LYS A 13 5.15 -25.83 -15.48
N ARG A 14 5.60 -26.87 -14.77
CA ARG A 14 4.80 -28.07 -14.52
C ARG A 14 3.58 -27.79 -13.66
N GLN A 15 3.71 -26.95 -12.64
CA GLN A 15 2.59 -26.56 -11.77
C GLN A 15 1.53 -25.79 -12.56
N ILE A 16 1.93 -24.80 -13.35
CA ILE A 16 1.02 -24.03 -14.20
C ILE A 16 0.31 -24.95 -15.19
N HIS A 17 1.06 -25.85 -15.85
CA HIS A 17 0.49 -26.80 -16.83
C HIS A 17 -0.51 -27.75 -16.17
N ARG A 18 -0.21 -28.27 -14.97
CA ARG A 18 -1.14 -29.12 -14.21
C ARG A 18 -2.42 -28.38 -13.88
N GLN A 19 -2.30 -27.17 -13.29
CA GLN A 19 -3.45 -26.36 -12.93
C GLN A 19 -4.31 -25.99 -14.15
N ALA A 20 -3.68 -25.66 -15.28
CA ALA A 20 -4.39 -25.36 -16.51
C ALA A 20 -5.14 -26.57 -17.08
N LYS A 21 -4.67 -27.81 -16.84
CA LYS A 21 -5.41 -29.02 -17.20
C LYS A 21 -6.58 -29.34 -16.28
N GLU A 22 -6.40 -29.09 -14.98
CA GLU A 22 -7.44 -29.36 -13.98
C GLU A 22 -8.56 -28.31 -14.06
N LEU A 23 -8.21 -27.04 -14.10
CA LEU A 23 -9.13 -25.91 -14.20
C LEU A 23 -8.41 -24.71 -14.83
N ALA A 24 -8.55 -24.54 -16.13
CA ALA A 24 -7.86 -23.51 -16.90
C ALA A 24 -8.32 -22.08 -16.54
N TYR A 25 -9.61 -21.93 -16.24
CA TYR A 25 -10.21 -20.64 -15.92
C TYR A 25 -11.47 -20.83 -15.06
N TYR A 26 -11.59 -20.00 -14.02
CA TYR A 26 -12.83 -19.77 -13.30
C TYR A 26 -12.80 -18.40 -12.63
N HIS A 27 -13.96 -17.81 -12.38
CA HIS A 27 -14.08 -16.51 -11.77
C HIS A 27 -14.35 -16.57 -10.27
N THR A 28 -14.10 -15.47 -9.57
CA THR A 28 -14.42 -15.28 -8.14
C THR A 28 -15.61 -14.35 -7.93
N TYR A 29 -16.50 -14.26 -8.92
CA TYR A 29 -17.64 -13.36 -8.90
C TYR A 29 -18.85 -14.04 -8.23
N VAL A 30 -19.62 -13.23 -7.45
CA VAL A 30 -20.88 -13.64 -6.81
C VAL A 30 -20.80 -14.99 -6.04
N GLY A 31 -19.87 -15.04 -5.06
CA GLY A 31 -19.77 -16.18 -4.14
C GLY A 31 -19.09 -17.43 -4.71
N HIS A 32 -18.56 -17.35 -5.93
CA HIS A 32 -17.76 -18.43 -6.51
C HIS A 32 -16.30 -18.32 -6.10
N SER A 33 -15.60 -19.47 -6.00
CA SER A 33 -14.17 -19.56 -5.72
C SER A 33 -13.60 -20.87 -6.24
N THR A 34 -12.28 -21.04 -6.16
CA THR A 34 -11.57 -22.28 -6.46
C THR A 34 -10.73 -22.71 -5.27
N GLU A 35 -10.41 -24.00 -5.16
CA GLU A 35 -9.55 -24.51 -4.09
C GLU A 35 -8.20 -23.78 -4.05
N ALA A 36 -7.59 -23.55 -5.22
CA ALA A 36 -6.32 -22.84 -5.33
C ALA A 36 -6.38 -21.42 -4.76
N ILE A 37 -7.47 -20.69 -5.00
CA ILE A 37 -7.67 -19.33 -4.48
C ILE A 37 -7.95 -19.36 -2.97
N ILE A 38 -8.72 -20.33 -2.48
CA ILE A 38 -9.00 -20.49 -1.05
C ILE A 38 -7.69 -20.77 -0.30
N GLU A 39 -6.88 -21.72 -0.78
CA GLU A 39 -5.59 -22.03 -0.18
C GLU A 39 -4.62 -20.84 -0.23
N LEU A 40 -4.53 -20.16 -1.35
CA LEU A 40 -3.70 -18.95 -1.49
C LEU A 40 -4.14 -17.88 -0.51
N SER A 41 -5.44 -17.62 -0.39
CA SER A 41 -5.97 -16.62 0.55
C SER A 41 -5.61 -16.94 2.00
N SER A 42 -5.72 -18.20 2.40
CA SER A 42 -5.33 -18.66 3.74
C SER A 42 -3.86 -18.40 4.00
N ARG A 43 -2.97 -18.80 3.10
CA ARG A 43 -1.52 -18.59 3.21
C ARG A 43 -1.14 -17.12 3.31
N ILE A 44 -1.87 -16.25 2.60
CA ILE A 44 -1.61 -14.81 2.62
C ILE A 44 -2.03 -14.21 3.95
N ILE A 45 -3.19 -14.59 4.47
CA ILE A 45 -3.62 -14.16 5.81
C ILE A 45 -2.62 -14.62 6.88
N ASP A 46 -2.07 -15.84 6.79
CA ASP A 46 -1.04 -16.34 7.70
C ASP A 46 0.27 -15.55 7.62
N TRP A 47 0.53 -14.90 6.49
CA TRP A 47 1.74 -14.08 6.29
C TRP A 47 1.52 -12.61 6.64
N ALA A 48 0.29 -12.17 6.62
CA ALA A 48 -0.06 -10.77 6.88
C ALA A 48 0.17 -10.36 8.34
N PRO A 49 0.29 -9.07 8.64
CA PRO A 49 0.24 -8.57 10.00
C PRO A 49 -1.04 -9.00 10.72
N ALA A 50 -0.95 -9.16 12.05
CA ALA A 50 -2.06 -9.59 12.87
C ALA A 50 -3.31 -8.70 12.68
N GLY A 51 -4.47 -9.36 12.61
CA GLY A 51 -5.77 -8.69 12.44
C GLY A 51 -6.28 -8.61 11.01
N MET A 52 -5.47 -8.93 9.99
CA MET A 52 -5.95 -9.07 8.61
C MET A 52 -6.84 -10.32 8.48
N LYS A 53 -7.99 -10.21 7.79
CA LYS A 53 -9.00 -11.29 7.75
C LYS A 53 -9.53 -11.58 6.37
N LYS A 54 -9.38 -10.67 5.42
CA LYS A 54 -9.99 -10.76 4.10
C LYS A 54 -8.96 -10.50 3.01
N VAL A 55 -9.06 -11.26 1.94
CA VAL A 55 -8.30 -11.08 0.71
C VAL A 55 -9.28 -10.76 -0.42
N TYR A 56 -8.95 -9.79 -1.22
CA TYR A 56 -9.66 -9.49 -2.46
C TYR A 56 -8.65 -9.46 -3.60
N TYR A 57 -8.98 -10.10 -4.71
CA TYR A 57 -8.13 -10.18 -5.89
C TYR A 57 -8.53 -9.16 -6.94
N GLY A 58 -7.54 -8.52 -7.52
CA GLY A 58 -7.67 -7.56 -8.61
C GLY A 58 -6.66 -7.85 -9.73
N LEU A 59 -6.54 -6.96 -10.69
CA LEU A 59 -5.74 -7.18 -11.91
C LEU A 59 -4.31 -6.62 -11.81
N SER A 60 -4.08 -5.64 -10.93
CA SER A 60 -2.77 -4.97 -10.77
C SER A 60 -2.66 -4.27 -9.41
N GLY A 61 -1.45 -3.81 -9.04
CA GLY A 61 -1.27 -2.95 -7.87
C GLY A 61 -2.06 -1.63 -8.00
N SER A 62 -2.16 -1.08 -9.21
CA SER A 62 -2.98 0.11 -9.48
C SER A 62 -4.45 -0.17 -9.21
N ASP A 63 -5.02 -1.25 -9.77
CA ASP A 63 -6.40 -1.65 -9.53
C ASP A 63 -6.66 -1.96 -8.03
N ALA A 64 -5.68 -2.58 -7.37
CA ALA A 64 -5.75 -2.83 -5.95
C ALA A 64 -5.85 -1.52 -5.13
N ASN A 65 -5.01 -0.53 -5.41
CA ASN A 65 -5.05 0.78 -4.75
C ASN A 65 -6.32 1.58 -5.08
N GLU A 66 -6.79 1.56 -6.33
CA GLU A 66 -8.09 2.15 -6.72
C GLU A 66 -9.23 1.60 -5.85
N THR A 67 -9.24 0.29 -5.64
CA THR A 67 -10.29 -0.33 -4.81
C THR A 67 -10.08 -0.05 -3.32
N GLN A 68 -8.84 0.08 -2.82
CA GLN A 68 -8.62 0.53 -1.43
C GLN A 68 -9.26 1.91 -1.19
N VAL A 69 -9.07 2.86 -2.11
CA VAL A 69 -9.73 4.18 -2.01
C VAL A 69 -11.25 4.05 -1.98
N LYS A 70 -11.82 3.20 -2.86
CA LYS A 70 -13.27 2.94 -2.86
C LYS A 70 -13.74 2.33 -1.54
N LEU A 71 -13.01 1.36 -0.99
CA LEU A 71 -13.34 0.73 0.30
C LEU A 71 -13.27 1.72 1.46
N VAL A 72 -12.27 2.58 1.49
CA VAL A 72 -12.14 3.64 2.50
C VAL A 72 -13.33 4.60 2.46
N ARG A 73 -13.75 5.02 1.26
CA ARG A 73 -14.93 5.88 1.09
C ARG A 73 -16.23 5.17 1.49
N TYR A 74 -16.38 3.91 1.08
CA TYR A 74 -17.53 3.07 1.45
C TYR A 74 -17.63 2.89 2.96
N TYR A 75 -16.51 2.56 3.62
CA TYR A 75 -16.42 2.40 5.06
C TYR A 75 -16.87 3.66 5.81
N ASN A 76 -16.34 4.83 5.43
CA ASN A 76 -16.72 6.09 6.06
C ASN A 76 -18.20 6.45 5.81
N ASN A 77 -18.72 6.16 4.61
CA ASN A 77 -20.14 6.40 4.32
C ASN A 77 -21.07 5.54 5.19
N ILE A 78 -20.74 4.25 5.41
CA ILE A 78 -21.52 3.37 6.30
C ILE A 78 -21.49 3.86 7.74
N LEU A 79 -20.37 4.43 8.18
CA LEU A 79 -20.21 5.02 9.53
C LEU A 79 -20.87 6.40 9.67
N GLY A 80 -21.60 6.89 8.66
CA GLY A 80 -22.23 8.21 8.69
C GLY A 80 -21.25 9.38 8.58
N ARG A 81 -20.06 9.16 7.97
CA ARG A 81 -19.00 10.17 7.78
C ARG A 81 -18.83 10.54 6.29
N PRO A 82 -19.87 11.13 5.64
CA PRO A 82 -19.86 11.32 4.17
C PRO A 82 -18.82 12.34 3.69
N LEU A 83 -18.27 13.17 4.55
CA LEU A 83 -17.23 14.15 4.19
C LEU A 83 -15.82 13.56 4.24
N LYS A 84 -15.60 12.45 4.94
CA LYS A 84 -14.29 11.82 5.17
C LYS A 84 -13.85 11.02 3.93
N LYS A 85 -13.24 11.69 2.94
CA LYS A 85 -12.96 11.17 1.59
C LYS A 85 -11.57 11.50 1.04
N LYS A 86 -10.87 12.48 1.63
CA LYS A 86 -9.54 12.87 1.16
C LYS A 86 -8.52 11.80 1.51
N ILE A 87 -7.57 11.58 0.61
CA ILE A 87 -6.47 10.62 0.80
C ILE A 87 -5.16 11.40 0.77
N ILE A 88 -4.31 11.16 1.76
CA ILE A 88 -2.97 11.72 1.81
C ILE A 88 -1.98 10.64 1.37
N SER A 89 -1.05 11.00 0.48
CA SER A 89 0.12 10.21 0.13
C SER A 89 1.40 11.02 0.36
N ARG A 90 2.54 10.56 -0.14
CA ARG A 90 3.82 11.23 0.05
C ARG A 90 4.39 11.72 -1.29
N ASP A 91 5.04 12.88 -1.27
CA ASP A 91 5.93 13.27 -2.35
C ASP A 91 6.88 12.13 -2.69
N ARG A 92 7.08 11.86 -3.97
CA ARG A 92 7.88 10.75 -4.53
C ARG A 92 7.31 9.35 -4.29
N GLY A 93 6.16 9.17 -3.62
CA GLY A 93 5.46 7.90 -3.53
C GLY A 93 5.01 7.41 -4.91
N TYR A 94 4.88 6.09 -5.10
CA TYR A 94 4.32 5.51 -6.32
C TYR A 94 3.21 4.53 -5.97
N HIS A 95 2.01 4.78 -6.46
CA HIS A 95 0.82 3.99 -6.11
C HIS A 95 0.06 3.46 -7.31
N GLY A 96 0.49 3.78 -8.51
CA GLY A 96 -0.12 3.29 -9.75
C GLY A 96 -0.23 4.35 -10.83
N SER A 97 -0.89 3.99 -11.94
CA SER A 97 -1.00 4.81 -13.16
C SER A 97 -2.45 5.07 -13.62
N GLY A 98 -3.46 4.67 -12.84
CA GLY A 98 -4.85 5.09 -13.05
C GLY A 98 -5.08 6.54 -12.63
N ILE A 99 -6.29 7.06 -12.83
CA ILE A 99 -6.59 8.47 -12.48
C ILE A 99 -6.41 8.72 -10.98
N MET A 100 -6.99 7.89 -10.12
CA MET A 100 -6.83 8.03 -8.67
C MET A 100 -5.43 7.63 -8.23
N THR A 101 -4.91 6.49 -8.66
CA THR A 101 -3.60 6.00 -8.25
C THR A 101 -2.44 6.79 -8.83
N GLY A 102 -2.60 7.35 -10.03
CA GLY A 102 -1.70 8.36 -10.60
C GLY A 102 -1.72 9.66 -9.79
N SER A 103 -2.89 10.07 -9.30
CA SER A 103 -3.01 11.21 -8.37
C SER A 103 -2.32 10.94 -7.04
N LEU A 104 -2.43 9.72 -6.49
CA LEU A 104 -1.73 9.30 -5.26
C LEU A 104 -0.22 9.21 -5.45
N THR A 105 0.26 8.96 -6.67
CA THR A 105 1.68 8.95 -7.01
C THR A 105 2.25 10.36 -6.90
N GLY A 106 3.22 10.58 -6.01
CA GLY A 106 3.82 11.91 -5.73
C GLY A 106 5.02 12.24 -6.64
N LEU A 107 5.00 11.80 -7.91
CA LEU A 107 6.03 12.05 -8.92
C LEU A 107 5.48 13.02 -9.97
N PRO A 108 6.07 14.22 -10.14
CA PRO A 108 5.54 15.25 -11.05
C PRO A 108 5.33 14.79 -12.49
N SER A 109 6.16 13.86 -12.99
CA SER A 109 6.01 13.27 -14.33
C SER A 109 4.73 12.48 -14.54
N PHE A 110 4.06 12.06 -13.47
CA PHE A 110 2.77 11.37 -13.52
C PHE A 110 1.58 12.33 -13.46
N HIS A 111 1.83 13.61 -13.19
CA HIS A 111 0.80 14.64 -13.08
C HIS A 111 0.80 15.56 -14.30
N GLN A 112 2.01 15.93 -14.74
CA GLN A 112 2.19 16.90 -15.83
C GLN A 112 1.47 16.43 -17.10
N HIS A 113 0.61 17.26 -17.67
CA HIS A 113 -0.20 17.03 -18.87
C HIS A 113 -1.28 15.93 -18.73
N PHE A 114 -1.56 15.44 -17.51
CA PHE A 114 -2.61 14.45 -17.25
C PHE A 114 -3.74 14.99 -16.38
N ASP A 115 -3.74 16.29 -16.10
CA ASP A 115 -4.70 16.97 -15.22
C ASP A 115 -4.77 16.33 -13.81
N LEU A 116 -3.62 15.91 -13.31
CA LEU A 116 -3.46 15.30 -11.99
C LEU A 116 -2.65 16.19 -11.04
N PRO A 117 -2.84 16.06 -9.73
CA PRO A 117 -3.73 15.15 -9.03
C PRO A 117 -5.19 15.62 -9.05
N VAL A 118 -6.15 14.68 -8.96
CA VAL A 118 -7.56 15.00 -8.79
C VAL A 118 -7.83 15.61 -7.41
N GLU A 119 -8.93 16.37 -7.32
CA GLU A 119 -9.39 16.92 -6.04
C GLU A 119 -9.56 15.82 -4.98
N GLY A 120 -9.16 16.13 -3.73
CA GLY A 120 -9.23 15.20 -2.60
C GLY A 120 -8.01 14.29 -2.45
N VAL A 121 -7.00 14.40 -3.30
CA VAL A 121 -5.67 13.81 -3.08
C VAL A 121 -4.69 14.89 -2.65
N LYS A 122 -3.95 14.62 -1.57
CA LYS A 122 -2.94 15.53 -1.01
C LYS A 122 -1.63 14.79 -0.80
N HIS A 123 -0.54 15.53 -0.83
CA HIS A 123 0.80 14.99 -0.63
C HIS A 123 1.47 15.65 0.57
N THR A 124 2.07 14.83 1.42
CA THR A 124 2.96 15.28 2.51
C THR A 124 4.41 15.02 2.16
N VAL A 125 5.32 15.47 3.01
CA VAL A 125 6.76 15.40 2.77
C VAL A 125 7.28 13.97 2.56
N CYS A 126 8.26 13.84 1.68
CA CYS A 126 9.00 12.60 1.45
C CYS A 126 9.96 12.35 2.61
N PRO A 127 9.96 11.14 3.24
CA PRO A 127 10.84 10.83 4.38
C PRO A 127 12.28 10.54 3.96
N HIS A 128 12.84 11.35 3.07
CA HIS A 128 14.21 11.23 2.58
C HIS A 128 15.13 12.13 3.39
N TRP A 129 15.55 11.73 4.58
CA TRP A 129 16.37 12.52 5.49
C TRP A 129 17.58 13.15 4.80
N TYR A 130 18.39 12.37 4.12
CA TYR A 130 19.60 12.85 3.44
C TYR A 130 19.37 14.03 2.48
N ARG A 131 18.21 14.10 1.80
CA ARG A 131 17.94 15.12 0.77
C ARG A 131 16.88 16.14 1.17
N LYS A 132 16.07 15.87 2.17
CA LYS A 132 14.91 16.68 2.51
C LYS A 132 14.99 17.30 3.91
N ALA A 133 15.92 16.83 4.75
CA ALA A 133 16.10 17.44 6.06
C ALA A 133 16.65 18.87 5.90
N PRO A 134 16.08 19.84 6.63
CA PRO A 134 16.69 21.15 6.81
C PRO A 134 18.13 21.04 7.33
N ALA A 135 18.97 22.03 6.98
CA ALA A 135 20.37 22.04 7.40
C ALA A 135 20.50 21.93 8.92
N GLY A 136 21.35 21.01 9.38
CA GLY A 136 21.62 20.79 10.80
C GLY A 136 20.56 19.96 11.53
N MET A 137 19.53 19.47 10.85
CA MET A 137 18.49 18.60 11.45
C MET A 137 18.98 17.16 11.54
N ASP A 138 19.01 16.60 12.75
CA ASP A 138 19.29 15.18 12.95
C ASP A 138 18.13 14.28 12.49
N GLU A 139 18.38 12.96 12.43
CA GLU A 139 17.39 12.01 11.94
C GLU A 139 16.09 12.00 12.78
N GLN A 140 16.22 12.11 14.10
CA GLN A 140 15.06 12.09 15.00
C GLN A 140 14.24 13.39 14.93
N ALA A 141 14.91 14.52 14.79
CA ALA A 141 14.24 15.80 14.53
C ALA A 141 13.50 15.78 13.18
N PHE A 142 14.10 15.17 12.16
CA PHE A 142 13.45 15.00 10.86
C PHE A 142 12.22 14.07 10.91
N VAL A 143 12.26 13.01 11.72
CA VAL A 143 11.08 12.17 11.96
C VAL A 143 9.94 12.99 12.56
N ARG A 144 10.22 13.81 13.58
CA ARG A 144 9.22 14.72 14.17
C ARG A 144 8.69 15.71 13.13
N TYR A 145 9.57 16.34 12.37
CA TYR A 145 9.19 17.25 11.29
C TYR A 145 8.23 16.58 10.28
N CYS A 146 8.50 15.35 9.85
CA CYS A 146 7.60 14.63 8.95
C CYS A 146 6.21 14.36 9.58
N ALA A 147 6.17 14.06 10.86
CA ALA A 147 4.93 13.86 11.59
C ALA A 147 4.14 15.17 11.76
N ASP A 148 4.84 16.25 12.11
CA ASP A 148 4.25 17.59 12.26
C ASP A 148 3.68 18.09 10.92
N GLU A 149 4.40 17.92 9.80
CA GLU A 149 3.92 18.27 8.46
C GLU A 149 2.64 17.49 8.08
N LEU A 150 2.60 16.19 8.41
CA LEU A 150 1.39 15.39 8.19
C LEU A 150 0.24 15.91 9.06
N GLU A 151 0.48 16.21 10.33
CA GLU A 151 -0.53 16.73 11.25
C GLU A 151 -1.06 18.09 10.79
N GLN A 152 -0.17 19.02 10.41
CA GLN A 152 -0.57 20.32 9.87
C GLN A 152 -1.40 20.19 8.60
N LEU A 153 -1.05 19.26 7.71
CA LEU A 153 -1.83 18.99 6.50
C LEU A 153 -3.23 18.47 6.84
N ILE A 154 -3.37 17.54 7.81
CA ILE A 154 -4.66 17.03 8.25
C ILE A 154 -5.51 18.16 8.86
N LEU A 155 -4.93 19.02 9.68
CA LEU A 155 -5.61 20.15 10.29
C LEU A 155 -6.07 21.17 9.24
N ALA A 156 -5.21 21.49 8.28
CA ALA A 156 -5.53 22.43 7.19
C ALA A 156 -6.64 21.92 6.25
N GLU A 157 -6.65 20.61 5.97
CA GLU A 157 -7.68 19.99 5.13
C GLU A 157 -9.01 19.75 5.87
N GLY A 158 -8.99 19.81 7.19
CA GLY A 158 -10.10 19.47 8.08
C GLY A 158 -10.08 17.99 8.48
N PRO A 159 -9.82 17.63 9.75
CA PRO A 159 -9.69 16.25 10.22
C PRO A 159 -10.85 15.33 9.83
N ASP A 160 -12.07 15.87 9.86
CA ASP A 160 -13.29 15.12 9.49
C ASP A 160 -13.41 14.86 7.99
N THR A 161 -12.50 15.39 7.17
CA THR A 161 -12.51 15.17 5.72
C THR A 161 -11.42 14.22 5.24
N VAL A 162 -10.38 13.96 6.06
CA VAL A 162 -9.26 13.08 5.71
C VAL A 162 -9.58 11.65 6.10
N ALA A 163 -9.67 10.76 5.12
CA ALA A 163 -10.13 9.39 5.29
C ALA A 163 -9.00 8.39 5.49
N ALA A 164 -7.90 8.54 4.75
CA ALA A 164 -6.77 7.63 4.84
C ALA A 164 -5.44 8.28 4.43
N PHE A 165 -4.37 7.68 4.92
CA PHE A 165 -3.01 7.88 4.44
C PHE A 165 -2.56 6.61 3.70
N ILE A 166 -1.93 6.75 2.54
CA ILE A 166 -1.32 5.63 1.81
C ILE A 166 0.20 5.80 1.74
N GLY A 167 0.92 4.72 1.98
CA GLY A 167 2.38 4.75 1.89
C GLY A 167 3.03 3.38 1.72
N GLU A 168 4.11 3.36 0.95
CA GLU A 168 4.99 2.20 0.83
C GLU A 168 5.82 2.05 2.11
N PRO A 169 5.97 0.87 2.74
CA PRO A 169 6.85 0.68 3.89
C PRO A 169 8.27 1.20 3.65
N LEU A 170 8.80 0.94 2.47
CA LEU A 170 10.00 1.52 1.88
C LEU A 170 9.62 2.01 0.47
N MET A 171 9.92 3.25 0.14
CA MET A 171 9.55 3.80 -1.16
C MET A 171 10.41 3.22 -2.26
N GLY A 172 9.78 2.54 -3.22
CA GLY A 172 10.47 1.87 -4.32
C GLY A 172 10.82 2.83 -5.46
N THR A 173 9.84 3.10 -6.32
CA THR A 173 9.98 3.90 -7.56
C THR A 173 10.50 5.32 -7.29
N GLY A 174 10.16 5.89 -6.15
CA GLY A 174 10.62 7.23 -5.75
C GLY A 174 12.12 7.36 -5.53
N GLY A 175 12.88 6.24 -5.49
CA GLY A 175 14.35 6.25 -5.38
C GLY A 175 14.93 5.32 -4.33
N ILE A 176 14.26 4.22 -3.99
CA ILE A 176 14.65 3.26 -2.95
C ILE A 176 14.90 3.98 -1.61
N ILE A 177 13.92 4.77 -1.19
CA ILE A 177 14.05 5.63 -0.01
C ILE A 177 13.67 4.83 1.24
N VAL A 178 14.67 4.55 2.06
CA VAL A 178 14.52 3.92 3.37
C VAL A 178 14.00 4.99 4.35
N PRO A 179 12.86 4.75 5.04
CA PRO A 179 12.38 5.70 6.04
C PRO A 179 13.32 5.77 7.24
N PRO A 180 13.49 6.95 7.86
CA PRO A 180 14.25 7.11 9.09
C PRO A 180 13.72 6.22 10.22
N LYS A 181 14.59 5.88 11.17
CA LYS A 181 14.19 5.06 12.33
C LYS A 181 13.09 5.78 13.15
N GLY A 182 11.98 5.09 13.39
CA GLY A 182 10.84 5.65 14.14
C GLY A 182 9.82 6.43 13.29
N TYR A 183 10.08 6.61 11.98
CA TYR A 183 9.18 7.34 11.09
C TYR A 183 7.75 6.76 11.12
N TRP A 184 7.58 5.47 10.93
CA TRP A 184 6.26 4.87 10.85
C TRP A 184 5.50 4.94 12.18
N GLN A 185 6.19 4.82 13.31
CA GLN A 185 5.58 4.99 14.64
C GLN A 185 5.07 6.42 14.84
N ALA A 186 5.85 7.42 14.43
CA ALA A 186 5.44 8.83 14.51
C ALA A 186 4.24 9.13 13.59
N ILE A 187 4.28 8.66 12.35
CA ILE A 187 3.16 8.80 11.40
C ILE A 187 1.88 8.14 11.95
N GLN A 188 1.98 6.90 12.43
CA GLN A 188 0.81 6.20 12.99
C GLN A 188 0.21 6.90 14.20
N ALA A 189 1.03 7.48 15.07
CA ALA A 189 0.54 8.24 16.21
C ALA A 189 -0.31 9.45 15.78
N VAL A 190 0.04 10.10 14.67
CA VAL A 190 -0.77 11.17 14.07
C VAL A 190 -2.06 10.59 13.48
N LEU A 191 -1.97 9.52 12.70
CA LEU A 191 -3.14 8.90 12.06
C LEU A 191 -4.16 8.40 13.10
N ASP A 192 -3.68 7.76 14.17
CA ASP A 192 -4.51 7.25 15.27
C ASP A 192 -5.26 8.42 15.96
N ARG A 193 -4.62 9.59 16.15
CA ARG A 193 -5.20 10.77 16.78
C ARG A 193 -6.41 11.32 16.02
N TYR A 194 -6.37 11.27 14.69
CA TYR A 194 -7.41 11.84 13.82
C TYR A 194 -8.32 10.77 13.18
N ASP A 195 -8.23 9.51 13.65
CA ASP A 195 -8.98 8.38 13.08
C ASP A 195 -8.84 8.28 11.55
N VAL A 196 -7.61 8.42 11.06
CA VAL A 196 -7.24 8.31 9.65
C VAL A 196 -6.71 6.90 9.38
N LEU A 197 -7.32 6.20 8.42
CA LEU A 197 -6.93 4.82 8.09
C LEU A 197 -5.54 4.77 7.44
N LEU A 198 -4.78 3.71 7.71
CA LEU A 198 -3.48 3.47 7.08
C LEU A 198 -3.58 2.38 6.01
N ILE A 199 -3.28 2.75 4.76
CA ILE A 199 -3.09 1.82 3.64
C ILE A 199 -1.59 1.60 3.46
N ALA A 200 -1.11 0.40 3.73
CA ALA A 200 0.27 0.02 3.40
C ALA A 200 0.34 -0.50 1.96
N ASP A 201 1.00 0.25 1.10
CA ASP A 201 1.31 -0.20 -0.26
C ASP A 201 2.54 -1.11 -0.26
N GLU A 202 2.29 -2.39 -0.18
CA GLU A 202 3.29 -3.46 -0.13
C GLU A 202 3.60 -4.06 -1.51
N VAL A 203 3.20 -3.41 -2.59
CA VAL A 203 3.38 -3.91 -3.96
C VAL A 203 4.84 -4.27 -4.27
N VAL A 204 5.79 -3.54 -3.70
CA VAL A 204 7.23 -3.84 -3.81
C VAL A 204 7.76 -4.53 -2.58
N CYS A 205 7.28 -4.17 -1.39
CA CYS A 205 7.91 -4.50 -0.11
C CYS A 205 7.57 -5.90 0.42
N ALA A 206 6.43 -6.48 -0.01
CA ALA A 206 5.97 -7.80 0.46
C ALA A 206 6.81 -8.98 -0.05
N PHE A 207 6.48 -10.16 0.48
CA PHE A 207 6.98 -11.47 0.04
C PHE A 207 8.50 -11.61 0.10
N GLY A 208 9.11 -11.20 1.22
CA GLY A 208 10.54 -11.38 1.49
C GLY A 208 11.45 -10.27 0.95
N ARG A 209 10.91 -9.26 0.25
CA ARG A 209 11.73 -8.18 -0.34
C ARG A 209 12.61 -7.45 0.68
N LEU A 210 12.13 -7.26 1.89
CA LEU A 210 12.82 -6.56 2.97
C LEU A 210 13.32 -7.49 4.09
N GLY A 211 13.40 -8.81 3.81
CA GLY A 211 13.83 -9.81 4.79
C GLY A 211 12.74 -10.24 5.78
N SER A 212 11.51 -9.79 5.59
CA SER A 212 10.31 -10.21 6.33
C SER A 212 9.22 -10.63 5.35
N LYS A 213 8.17 -11.32 5.81
CA LYS A 213 7.05 -11.71 4.94
C LYS A 213 6.38 -10.50 4.32
N MET A 214 6.13 -9.46 5.11
CA MET A 214 5.60 -8.17 4.70
C MET A 214 6.54 -7.05 5.17
N GLY A 215 6.64 -5.96 4.40
CA GLY A 215 7.41 -4.78 4.79
C GLY A 215 6.86 -4.09 6.04
N SER A 216 5.54 -4.15 6.24
CA SER A 216 4.88 -3.68 7.47
C SER A 216 5.44 -4.33 8.72
N GLN A 217 5.75 -5.63 8.68
CA GLN A 217 6.38 -6.34 9.81
C GLN A 217 7.82 -5.87 10.07
N ARG A 218 8.55 -5.50 9.00
CA ARG A 218 9.94 -5.01 9.12
C ARG A 218 10.02 -3.67 9.86
N TYR A 219 9.00 -2.82 9.68
CA TYR A 219 8.94 -1.47 10.24
C TYR A 219 7.93 -1.33 11.37
N ASP A 220 7.37 -2.42 11.86
CA ASP A 220 6.33 -2.43 12.91
C ASP A 220 5.15 -1.50 12.56
N ILE A 221 4.66 -1.62 11.34
CA ILE A 221 3.49 -0.89 10.85
C ILE A 221 2.23 -1.71 11.14
N ARG A 222 1.19 -1.05 11.61
CA ARG A 222 -0.13 -1.62 11.89
C ARG A 222 -1.15 -1.11 10.88
N PRO A 223 -1.14 -1.59 9.64
CA PRO A 223 -2.04 -1.07 8.62
C PRO A 223 -3.47 -1.54 8.82
N ASP A 224 -4.44 -0.73 8.39
CA ASP A 224 -5.85 -1.12 8.27
C ASP A 224 -6.09 -1.87 6.97
N LEU A 225 -5.38 -1.51 5.91
CA LEU A 225 -5.47 -2.10 4.58
C LEU A 225 -4.05 -2.32 4.01
N ILE A 226 -3.89 -3.39 3.25
CA ILE A 226 -2.62 -3.71 2.57
C ILE A 226 -2.89 -3.95 1.08
N THR A 227 -2.05 -3.39 0.23
CA THR A 227 -2.01 -3.71 -1.19
C THR A 227 -0.76 -4.50 -1.52
N THR A 228 -0.90 -5.61 -2.22
CA THR A 228 0.22 -6.42 -2.71
C THR A 228 0.10 -6.70 -4.21
N ALA A 229 1.23 -6.95 -4.86
CA ALA A 229 1.32 -7.38 -6.26
C ALA A 229 2.71 -8.00 -6.52
N LYS A 230 3.25 -7.89 -7.71
CA LYS A 230 4.62 -8.26 -8.14
C LYS A 230 5.18 -9.59 -7.62
N GLY A 231 5.43 -9.71 -6.33
CA GLY A 231 5.92 -10.94 -5.68
C GLY A 231 4.90 -12.09 -5.69
N LEU A 232 3.65 -11.77 -5.98
CA LEU A 232 2.58 -12.71 -6.27
C LEU A 232 2.21 -12.63 -7.75
N PRO A 233 1.83 -13.74 -8.38
CA PRO A 233 1.36 -13.76 -9.77
C PRO A 233 0.06 -12.99 -10.01
N ALA A 234 -0.65 -12.62 -8.93
CA ALA A 234 -1.87 -11.82 -8.98
C ALA A 234 -1.84 -10.69 -7.94
N PRO A 235 -2.39 -9.50 -8.25
CA PRO A 235 -2.52 -8.42 -7.26
C PRO A 235 -3.54 -8.77 -6.19
N MET A 236 -3.24 -8.44 -4.95
CA MET A 236 -4.06 -8.75 -3.79
C MET A 236 -4.25 -7.59 -2.84
N ARG A 237 -5.35 -7.68 -2.09
CA ARG A 237 -5.71 -6.76 -1.01
C ARG A 237 -5.97 -7.53 0.26
N LEU A 238 -5.53 -6.94 1.36
CA LEU A 238 -5.80 -7.42 2.70
C LEU A 238 -6.52 -6.32 3.48
N CYS A 239 -7.62 -6.67 4.12
CA CYS A 239 -8.39 -5.77 4.99
C CYS A 239 -8.41 -6.30 6.42
N ARG A 240 -8.29 -5.40 7.38
CA ARG A 240 -8.28 -5.72 8.82
C ARG A 240 -9.69 -5.83 9.41
N ARG A 241 -10.71 -5.20 8.78
CA ARG A 241 -12.10 -5.14 9.26
C ARG A 241 -13.09 -5.69 8.25
#